data_460fa459c5bc742723d379d83f1284e0
#
_entry.id   460fa459c5bc742723d379d83f1284e0
#
_cell.length_a   1.000
_cell.length_b   1.000
_cell.length_c   1.000
_cell.angle_alpha   90.00
_cell.angle_beta   90.00
_cell.angle_gamma   90.00
#
_symmetry.space_group_name_H-M   'P 1'
#
loop_
_entity.id
_entity.type
_entity.pdbx_description
1 polymer ?
#
loop_
_entity_poly.entity_id
_entity_poly.type
_entity_poly.pdbx_seq_one_letter_code
_entity_poly.pdbx_strand_id
1 'polypeptide(L)'
;MDSLSVIIVGLLVMFWAGVIQGLTGFGFALVSVPIMTIFLSPKKTIPIVLLHAILIVIVILYEARKWVDLKRIWPLMIAGIVGMPFGTYLLIFLKASTLKVLIGSVIVLFTLALLKGFKRKIKSEKLAFAPVGFISGLLAGSTMMGGPPVILFFTNQGLNKNVFRANLVCYFATLSLATIPAYIAGGLITKEVIKYAVLLLPAMICGGITGIKLAHIVQEQLFKKIVLIILIVAGLMSIASGFGLW
;
A
#
# COMPACT_ATOMS: atom_id res chain seq x y z
N MET A 1 -20.09 10.30 -12.18
CA MET A 1 -20.54 10.36 -10.77
C MET A 1 -20.45 11.80 -10.30
N ASP A 2 -21.46 12.26 -9.59
CA ASP A 2 -21.45 13.59 -8.98
C ASP A 2 -20.35 13.68 -7.93
N SER A 3 -19.81 14.88 -7.72
CA SER A 3 -18.72 15.11 -6.76
C SER A 3 -19.05 14.63 -5.35
N LEU A 4 -20.32 14.68 -4.95
CA LEU A 4 -20.80 14.21 -3.65
C LEU A 4 -20.70 12.69 -3.52
N SER A 5 -21.08 11.93 -4.54
CA SER A 5 -21.00 10.46 -4.55
C SER A 5 -19.55 9.98 -4.44
N VAL A 6 -18.62 10.64 -5.12
CA VAL A 6 -17.17 10.32 -5.03
C VAL A 6 -16.64 10.55 -3.62
N ILE A 7 -17.10 11.61 -2.95
CA ILE A 7 -16.69 11.91 -1.57
C ILE A 7 -17.24 10.86 -0.60
N ILE A 8 -18.53 10.52 -0.69
CA ILE A 8 -19.15 9.53 0.21
C ILE A 8 -18.46 8.17 0.07
N VAL A 9 -18.28 7.70 -1.17
CA VAL A 9 -17.57 6.43 -1.41
C VAL A 9 -16.13 6.53 -0.94
N GLY A 10 -15.46 7.66 -1.18
CA GLY A 10 -14.10 7.91 -0.70
C GLY A 10 -13.98 7.81 0.83
N LEU A 11 -14.91 8.41 1.58
CA LEU A 11 -14.95 8.32 3.04
C LEU A 11 -15.10 6.88 3.53
N LEU A 12 -16.00 6.09 2.93
CA LEU A 12 -16.19 4.69 3.26
C LEU A 12 -14.94 3.87 2.97
N VAL A 13 -14.34 4.06 1.79
CA VAL A 13 -13.13 3.34 1.38
C VAL A 13 -11.95 3.67 2.31
N MET A 14 -11.74 4.95 2.63
CA MET A 14 -10.65 5.37 3.50
C MET A 14 -10.84 4.90 4.94
N PHE A 15 -12.08 4.86 5.43
CA PHE A 15 -12.40 4.30 6.74
C PHE A 15 -12.02 2.81 6.80
N TRP A 16 -12.51 1.99 5.87
CA TRP A 16 -12.23 0.55 5.86
C TRP A 16 -10.75 0.23 5.57
N ALA A 17 -10.11 0.98 4.67
CA ALA A 17 -8.67 0.87 4.45
C ALA A 17 -7.88 1.21 5.71
N GLY A 18 -8.30 2.24 6.47
CA GLY A 18 -7.77 2.59 7.79
C GLY A 18 -7.93 1.46 8.80
N VAL A 19 -9.13 0.85 8.89
CA VAL A 19 -9.39 -0.31 9.75
C VAL A 19 -8.43 -1.46 9.43
N ILE A 20 -8.29 -1.80 8.15
CA ILE A 20 -7.40 -2.88 7.71
C ILE A 20 -5.94 -2.57 8.05
N GLN A 21 -5.49 -1.34 7.83
CA GLN A 21 -4.13 -0.91 8.20
C GLN A 21 -3.90 -0.98 9.72
N GLY A 22 -4.84 -0.51 10.52
CA GLY A 22 -4.77 -0.56 11.99
C GLY A 22 -4.67 -1.99 12.52
N LEU A 23 -5.46 -2.91 11.95
CA LEU A 23 -5.48 -4.33 12.31
C LEU A 23 -4.18 -5.05 11.93
N THR A 24 -3.66 -4.85 10.72
CA THR A 24 -2.58 -5.66 10.14
C THR A 24 -1.22 -4.99 10.16
N GLY A 25 -1.17 -3.67 10.27
CA GLY A 25 0.04 -2.86 10.08
C GLY A 25 0.38 -2.58 8.61
N PHE A 26 -0.39 -3.13 7.66
CA PHE A 26 -0.25 -2.91 6.22
C PHE A 26 -1.61 -3.04 5.54
N GLY A 27 -1.70 -2.71 4.24
CA GLY A 27 -2.93 -2.96 3.46
C GLY A 27 -3.75 -1.71 3.13
N PHE A 28 -3.41 -0.54 3.71
CA PHE A 28 -4.11 0.71 3.39
C PHE A 28 -4.19 0.95 1.88
N ALA A 29 -3.05 0.97 1.20
CA ALA A 29 -3.00 1.17 -0.24
C ALA A 29 -3.58 -0.01 -1.05
N LEU A 30 -3.42 -1.25 -0.54
CA LEU A 30 -3.94 -2.44 -1.21
C LEU A 30 -5.47 -2.43 -1.34
N VAL A 31 -6.15 -1.80 -0.40
CA VAL A 31 -7.62 -1.67 -0.41
C VAL A 31 -8.06 -0.34 -1.04
N SER A 32 -7.45 0.78 -0.61
CA SER A 32 -7.90 2.10 -1.06
C SER A 32 -7.62 2.36 -2.53
N VAL A 33 -6.43 2.00 -3.04
CA VAL A 33 -6.06 2.33 -4.43
C VAL A 33 -6.96 1.65 -5.46
N PRO A 34 -7.19 0.33 -5.46
CA PRO A 34 -7.99 -0.30 -6.50
C PRO A 34 -9.44 0.20 -6.49
N ILE A 35 -10.04 0.38 -5.30
CA ILE A 35 -11.43 0.83 -5.20
C ILE A 35 -11.55 2.30 -5.60
N MET A 36 -10.67 3.17 -5.11
CA MET A 36 -10.69 4.59 -5.45
C MET A 36 -10.40 4.86 -6.94
N THR A 37 -9.56 4.02 -7.58
CA THR A 37 -9.26 4.19 -9.02
C THR A 37 -10.42 3.83 -9.95
N ILE A 38 -11.48 3.24 -9.44
CA ILE A 38 -12.72 3.06 -10.17
C ILE A 38 -13.39 4.42 -10.42
N PHE A 39 -13.34 5.32 -9.43
CA PHE A 39 -14.04 6.60 -9.43
C PHE A 39 -13.14 7.80 -9.74
N LEU A 40 -11.87 7.72 -9.34
CA LEU A 40 -10.85 8.75 -9.57
C LEU A 40 -9.74 8.20 -10.45
N SER A 41 -9.08 9.08 -11.21
CA SER A 41 -7.92 8.66 -11.99
C SER A 41 -6.78 8.18 -11.06
N PRO A 42 -5.98 7.18 -11.46
CA PRO A 42 -4.82 6.74 -10.68
C PRO A 42 -3.87 7.88 -10.30
N LYS A 43 -3.67 8.84 -11.21
CA LYS A 43 -2.80 10.01 -10.99
C LYS A 43 -3.30 10.96 -9.88
N LYS A 44 -4.58 10.91 -9.51
CA LYS A 44 -5.14 11.62 -8.35
C LYS A 44 -5.19 10.71 -7.12
N THR A 45 -5.66 9.48 -7.28
CA THR A 45 -5.83 8.52 -6.18
C THR A 45 -4.51 8.21 -5.48
N ILE A 46 -3.47 7.91 -6.24
CA ILE A 46 -2.19 7.45 -5.70
C ILE A 46 -1.52 8.50 -4.79
N PRO A 47 -1.44 9.80 -5.17
CA PRO A 47 -0.94 10.83 -4.26
C PRO A 47 -1.84 11.08 -3.05
N ILE A 48 -3.16 10.99 -3.17
CA ILE A 48 -4.08 11.08 -2.02
C ILE A 48 -3.75 9.97 -1.01
N VAL A 49 -3.60 8.73 -1.49
CA VAL A 49 -3.26 7.58 -0.66
C VAL A 49 -1.88 7.74 -0.02
N LEU A 50 -0.89 8.29 -0.73
CA LEU A 50 0.44 8.61 -0.18
C LEU A 50 0.34 9.53 1.05
N LEU A 51 -0.40 10.65 0.92
CA LEU A 51 -0.55 11.62 2.01
C LEU A 51 -1.19 11.01 3.27
N HIS A 52 -2.17 10.10 3.09
CA HIS A 52 -2.77 9.38 4.20
C HIS A 52 -1.84 8.31 4.77
N ALA A 53 -1.17 7.55 3.89
CA ALA A 53 -0.27 6.47 4.30
C ALA A 53 0.88 6.97 5.18
N ILE A 54 1.44 8.14 4.88
CA ILE A 54 2.50 8.75 5.70
C ILE A 54 2.03 8.97 7.13
N LEU A 55 0.85 9.54 7.31
CA LEU A 55 0.33 9.87 8.63
C LEU A 55 0.13 8.61 9.48
N ILE A 56 -0.54 7.59 8.92
CA ILE A 56 -0.83 6.37 9.66
C ILE A 56 0.44 5.54 9.93
N VAL A 57 1.39 5.53 8.98
CA VAL A 57 2.64 4.78 9.12
C VAL A 57 3.55 5.42 10.18
N ILE A 58 3.61 6.76 10.27
CA ILE A 58 4.39 7.46 11.31
C ILE A 58 3.85 7.11 12.70
N VAL A 59 2.53 7.12 12.90
CA VAL A 59 1.90 6.76 14.18
C VAL A 59 2.26 5.33 14.57
N ILE A 60 2.11 4.37 13.65
CA ILE A 60 2.44 2.96 13.92
C ILE A 60 3.93 2.77 14.17
N LEU A 61 4.80 3.49 13.43
CA LEU A 61 6.25 3.42 13.61
C LEU A 61 6.68 3.92 14.98
N TYR A 62 6.04 4.98 15.49
CA TYR A 62 6.33 5.48 16.83
C TYR A 62 6.10 4.41 17.92
N GLU A 63 5.03 3.62 17.81
CA GLU A 63 4.77 2.50 18.73
C GLU A 63 5.77 1.35 18.53
N ALA A 64 6.07 1.02 17.28
CA ALA A 64 6.86 -0.16 16.94
C ALA A 64 8.38 0.08 16.93
N ARG A 65 8.87 1.32 17.07
CA ARG A 65 10.27 1.75 16.86
C ARG A 65 11.32 0.90 17.57
N LYS A 66 11.01 0.41 18.78
CA LYS A 66 11.92 -0.42 19.59
C LYS A 66 12.17 -1.82 19.02
N TRP A 67 11.33 -2.27 18.08
CA TRP A 67 11.45 -3.56 17.42
C TRP A 67 12.05 -3.47 16.01
N VAL A 68 12.44 -2.26 15.58
CA VAL A 68 13.02 -2.05 14.25
C VAL A 68 14.46 -2.53 14.20
N ASP A 69 14.74 -3.43 13.26
CA ASP A 69 16.09 -3.90 12.97
C ASP A 69 16.64 -3.20 11.70
N LEU A 70 17.08 -1.95 11.88
CA LEU A 70 17.64 -1.14 10.79
C LEU A 70 18.85 -1.80 10.13
N LYS A 71 19.70 -2.52 10.90
CA LYS A 71 20.89 -3.19 10.37
C LYS A 71 20.51 -4.27 9.36
N ARG A 72 19.35 -4.85 9.48
CA ARG A 72 18.85 -5.87 8.57
C ARG A 72 18.17 -5.27 7.34
N ILE A 73 17.35 -4.22 7.52
CA ILE A 73 16.47 -3.73 6.44
C ILE A 73 17.07 -2.60 5.59
N TRP A 74 18.18 -1.96 6.01
CA TRP A 74 18.75 -0.83 5.27
C TRP A 74 19.07 -1.14 3.79
N PRO A 75 19.56 -2.36 3.40
CA PRO A 75 19.83 -2.62 1.98
C PRO A 75 18.53 -2.67 1.16
N LEU A 76 17.45 -3.20 1.78
CA LEU A 76 16.12 -3.22 1.19
C LEU A 76 15.58 -1.79 1.00
N MET A 77 15.80 -0.91 2.01
CA MET A 77 15.38 0.50 1.96
C MET A 77 16.09 1.26 0.83
N ILE A 78 17.40 1.10 0.70
CA ILE A 78 18.17 1.75 -0.39
C ILE A 78 17.68 1.26 -1.75
N ALA A 79 17.56 -0.06 -1.92
CA ALA A 79 17.06 -0.62 -3.17
C ALA A 79 15.65 -0.12 -3.52
N GLY A 80 14.79 0.01 -2.50
CA GLY A 80 13.45 0.59 -2.66
C GLY A 80 13.47 2.07 -3.07
N ILE A 81 14.31 2.88 -2.43
CA ILE A 81 14.50 4.30 -2.79
C ILE A 81 14.99 4.43 -4.25
N VAL A 82 15.91 3.55 -4.68
CA VAL A 82 16.39 3.55 -6.08
C VAL A 82 15.29 3.15 -7.05
N GLY A 83 14.46 2.17 -6.71
CA GLY A 83 13.35 1.72 -7.57
C GLY A 83 12.20 2.72 -7.69
N MET A 84 11.98 3.54 -6.66
CA MET A 84 10.83 4.45 -6.56
C MET A 84 10.77 5.52 -7.68
N PRO A 85 11.84 6.20 -8.09
CA PRO A 85 11.79 7.17 -9.21
C PRO A 85 11.29 6.53 -10.51
N PHE A 86 11.72 5.30 -10.80
CA PHE A 86 11.24 4.55 -11.96
C PHE A 86 9.74 4.29 -11.88
N GLY A 87 9.24 3.94 -10.68
CA GLY A 87 7.81 3.79 -10.44
C GLY A 87 7.03 5.11 -10.61
N THR A 88 7.57 6.22 -10.09
CA THR A 88 6.98 7.55 -10.28
C THR A 88 6.94 7.94 -11.75
N TYR A 89 8.00 7.65 -12.49
CA TYR A 89 8.02 7.84 -13.94
C TYR A 89 6.88 7.06 -14.62
N LEU A 90 6.69 5.79 -14.27
CA LEU A 90 5.57 4.99 -14.79
C LEU A 90 4.21 5.62 -14.47
N LEU A 91 4.01 6.15 -13.24
CA LEU A 91 2.78 6.81 -12.85
C LEU A 91 2.49 8.06 -13.71
N ILE A 92 3.52 8.83 -14.04
CA ILE A 92 3.38 10.07 -14.82
C ILE A 92 3.07 9.75 -16.29
N PHE A 93 3.81 8.81 -16.89
CA PHE A 93 3.79 8.61 -18.33
C PHE A 93 2.79 7.55 -18.81
N LEU A 94 2.43 6.58 -17.98
CA LEU A 94 1.45 5.57 -18.37
C LEU A 94 0.03 6.13 -18.43
N LYS A 95 -0.77 5.56 -19.33
CA LYS A 95 -2.21 5.82 -19.41
C LYS A 95 -2.92 5.29 -18.15
N ALA A 96 -4.01 5.94 -17.78
CA ALA A 96 -4.81 5.53 -16.62
C ALA A 96 -5.30 4.07 -16.74
N SER A 97 -5.68 3.63 -17.92
CA SER A 97 -6.07 2.25 -18.21
C SER A 97 -4.96 1.25 -17.88
N THR A 98 -3.74 1.51 -18.35
CA THR A 98 -2.58 0.65 -18.08
C THR A 98 -2.24 0.60 -16.58
N LEU A 99 -2.33 1.73 -15.89
CA LEU A 99 -2.13 1.79 -14.44
C LEU A 99 -3.20 0.98 -13.69
N LYS A 100 -4.47 1.03 -14.08
CA LYS A 100 -5.54 0.23 -13.48
C LYS A 100 -5.30 -1.27 -13.66
N VAL A 101 -4.87 -1.71 -14.85
CA VAL A 101 -4.49 -3.10 -15.10
C VAL A 101 -3.30 -3.50 -14.24
N LEU A 102 -2.26 -2.65 -14.16
CA LEU A 102 -1.09 -2.90 -13.30
C LEU A 102 -1.50 -3.07 -11.83
N ILE A 103 -2.29 -2.13 -11.30
CA ILE A 103 -2.81 -2.15 -9.94
C ILE A 103 -3.54 -3.47 -9.66
N GLY A 104 -4.51 -3.82 -10.51
CA GLY A 104 -5.29 -5.02 -10.33
C GLY A 104 -4.46 -6.29 -10.45
N SER A 105 -3.54 -6.36 -11.41
CA SER A 105 -2.64 -7.51 -11.59
C SER A 105 -1.74 -7.74 -10.38
N VAL A 106 -1.13 -6.68 -9.83
CA VAL A 106 -0.30 -6.78 -8.62
C VAL A 106 -1.09 -7.33 -7.46
N ILE A 107 -2.32 -6.86 -7.25
CA ILE A 107 -3.18 -7.31 -6.15
C ILE A 107 -3.57 -8.78 -6.32
N VAL A 108 -4.05 -9.16 -7.50
CA VAL A 108 -4.48 -10.54 -7.76
C VAL A 108 -3.30 -11.50 -7.58
N LEU A 109 -2.15 -11.21 -8.19
CA LEU A 109 -0.95 -12.05 -8.06
C LEU A 109 -0.48 -12.16 -6.61
N PHE A 110 -0.46 -11.05 -5.89
CA PHE A 110 -0.09 -11.04 -4.47
C PHE A 110 -1.06 -11.86 -3.62
N THR A 111 -2.36 -11.69 -3.84
CA THR A 111 -3.39 -12.41 -3.09
C THR A 111 -3.31 -13.91 -3.37
N LEU A 112 -3.11 -14.31 -4.63
CA LEU A 112 -2.91 -15.72 -5.00
C LEU A 112 -1.64 -16.30 -4.38
N ALA A 113 -0.55 -15.53 -4.32
CA ALA A 113 0.69 -15.94 -3.66
C ALA A 113 0.49 -16.18 -2.16
N LEU A 114 -0.29 -15.30 -1.49
CA LEU A 114 -0.65 -15.48 -0.07
C LEU A 114 -1.53 -16.71 0.15
N LEU A 115 -2.53 -16.95 -0.72
CA LEU A 115 -3.43 -18.11 -0.63
C LEU A 115 -2.68 -19.44 -0.81
N LYS A 116 -1.72 -19.48 -1.73
CA LYS A 116 -0.88 -20.69 -1.95
C LYS A 116 0.14 -20.92 -0.83
N GLY A 117 0.21 -20.03 0.16
CA GLY A 117 1.15 -20.17 1.28
C GLY A 117 2.60 -20.26 0.80
N PHE A 118 3.00 -19.31 -0.06
CA PHE A 118 4.33 -19.28 -0.68
C PHE A 118 5.44 -19.31 0.36
N LYS A 119 5.96 -20.53 0.64
CA LYS A 119 7.05 -20.80 1.59
C LYS A 119 8.29 -21.29 0.84
N ARG A 120 8.99 -20.41 0.19
CA ARG A 120 10.27 -20.76 -0.43
C ARG A 120 11.41 -20.12 0.37
N LYS A 121 12.13 -20.89 1.17
CA LYS A 121 13.31 -20.37 1.88
C LYS A 121 14.28 -19.79 0.86
N ILE A 122 14.53 -18.49 0.96
CA ILE A 122 15.51 -17.81 0.14
C ILE A 122 16.88 -18.14 0.72
N LYS A 123 17.73 -18.82 -0.06
CA LYS A 123 19.05 -19.30 0.37
C LYS A 123 19.99 -18.17 0.83
N SER A 124 19.87 -16.98 0.24
CA SER A 124 20.68 -15.81 0.60
C SER A 124 19.78 -14.59 0.75
N GLU A 125 19.53 -14.20 1.99
CA GLU A 125 18.76 -13.00 2.33
C GLU A 125 19.38 -11.73 1.72
N LYS A 126 20.73 -11.63 1.82
CA LYS A 126 21.47 -10.46 1.33
C LYS A 126 21.30 -10.24 -0.19
N LEU A 127 21.33 -11.33 -0.98
CA LEU A 127 21.15 -11.23 -2.43
C LEU A 127 19.71 -10.89 -2.83
N ALA A 128 18.73 -11.24 -2.00
CA ALA A 128 17.33 -10.97 -2.27
C ALA A 128 16.92 -9.53 -1.94
N PHE A 129 17.64 -8.82 -1.07
CA PHE A 129 17.30 -7.44 -0.70
C PHE A 129 17.26 -6.48 -1.90
N ALA A 130 18.22 -6.58 -2.80
CA ALA A 130 18.28 -5.68 -3.95
C ALA A 130 17.08 -5.83 -4.91
N PRO A 131 16.79 -7.04 -5.46
CA PRO A 131 15.64 -7.20 -6.36
C PRO A 131 14.30 -6.98 -5.66
N VAL A 132 14.13 -7.46 -4.42
CA VAL A 132 12.88 -7.28 -3.67
C VAL A 132 12.64 -5.80 -3.36
N GLY A 133 13.67 -5.10 -2.89
CA GLY A 133 13.59 -3.67 -2.60
C GLY A 133 13.31 -2.84 -3.86
N PHE A 134 14.04 -3.09 -4.95
CA PHE A 134 13.85 -2.38 -6.20
C PHE A 134 12.44 -2.56 -6.77
N ILE A 135 11.94 -3.81 -6.86
CA ILE A 135 10.57 -4.09 -7.33
C ILE A 135 9.54 -3.44 -6.41
N SER A 136 9.75 -3.53 -5.10
CA SER A 136 8.88 -2.89 -4.11
C SER A 136 8.86 -1.37 -4.28
N GLY A 137 10.03 -0.74 -4.47
CA GLY A 137 10.13 0.70 -4.71
C GLY A 137 9.45 1.12 -6.02
N LEU A 138 9.66 0.36 -7.08
CA LEU A 138 8.98 0.58 -8.36
C LEU A 138 7.45 0.52 -8.23
N LEU A 139 6.94 -0.48 -7.53
CA LEU A 139 5.51 -0.59 -7.24
C LEU A 139 5.03 0.51 -6.28
N ALA A 140 5.82 0.89 -5.29
CA ALA A 140 5.48 1.99 -4.39
C ALA A 140 5.36 3.32 -5.15
N GLY A 141 6.33 3.65 -5.99
CA GLY A 141 6.32 4.88 -6.79
C GLY A 141 5.22 4.92 -7.83
N SER A 142 4.82 3.77 -8.40
CA SER A 142 3.81 3.72 -9.47
C SER A 142 2.38 3.54 -8.95
N THR A 143 2.17 2.80 -7.86
CA THR A 143 0.84 2.39 -7.41
C THR A 143 0.61 2.52 -5.91
N MET A 144 1.60 2.97 -5.12
CA MET A 144 1.63 2.90 -3.65
C MET A 144 1.55 1.47 -3.08
N MET A 145 1.73 0.45 -3.90
CA MET A 145 1.63 -0.96 -3.53
C MET A 145 3.00 -1.65 -3.45
N GLY A 146 3.97 -1.03 -2.79
CA GLY A 146 5.28 -1.62 -2.55
C GLY A 146 5.29 -2.79 -1.55
N GLY A 147 4.17 -3.01 -0.84
CA GLY A 147 4.05 -4.04 0.18
C GLY A 147 4.25 -5.48 -0.29
N PRO A 148 3.58 -5.94 -1.34
CA PRO A 148 3.57 -7.33 -1.78
C PRO A 148 4.94 -8.03 -1.80
N PRO A 149 5.97 -7.53 -2.48
CA PRO A 149 7.28 -8.20 -2.52
C PRO A 149 7.93 -8.33 -1.14
N VAL A 150 7.86 -7.27 -0.32
CA VAL A 150 8.50 -7.22 0.99
C VAL A 150 7.75 -8.08 2.01
N ILE A 151 6.42 -8.08 1.97
CA ILE A 151 5.58 -8.92 2.85
C ILE A 151 5.88 -10.40 2.58
N LEU A 152 5.87 -10.82 1.30
CA LEU A 152 6.21 -12.20 0.92
C LEU A 152 7.63 -12.55 1.34
N PHE A 153 8.57 -11.64 1.15
CA PHE A 153 9.95 -11.83 1.56
C PHE A 153 10.08 -12.03 3.07
N PHE A 154 9.55 -11.12 3.88
CA PHE A 154 9.64 -11.20 5.36
C PHE A 154 8.87 -12.39 5.93
N THR A 155 7.74 -12.77 5.34
CA THR A 155 6.97 -13.96 5.73
C THR A 155 7.82 -15.23 5.58
N ASN A 156 8.65 -15.30 4.53
CA ASN A 156 9.53 -16.42 4.29
C ASN A 156 10.76 -16.48 5.22
N GLN A 157 11.12 -15.37 5.86
CA GLN A 157 12.26 -15.29 6.77
C GLN A 157 11.93 -15.71 8.21
N GLY A 158 10.67 -16.01 8.53
CA GLY A 158 10.27 -16.45 9.85
C GLY A 158 10.49 -15.44 10.96
N LEU A 159 10.37 -14.15 10.66
CA LEU A 159 10.53 -13.07 11.62
C LEU A 159 9.49 -13.14 12.74
N ASN A 160 9.88 -12.76 13.96
CA ASN A 160 8.96 -12.51 15.04
C ASN A 160 7.92 -11.44 14.61
N LYS A 161 6.64 -11.61 15.00
CA LYS A 161 5.53 -10.72 14.63
C LYS A 161 5.83 -9.24 14.86
N ASN A 162 6.45 -8.89 16.00
CA ASN A 162 6.77 -7.51 16.34
C ASN A 162 7.87 -6.93 15.42
N VAL A 163 8.93 -7.72 15.17
CA VAL A 163 10.03 -7.33 14.27
C VAL A 163 9.53 -7.24 12.82
N PHE A 164 8.71 -8.19 12.38
CA PHE A 164 8.08 -8.16 11.07
C PHE A 164 7.29 -6.87 10.86
N ARG A 165 6.36 -6.54 11.79
CA ARG A 165 5.53 -5.33 11.73
C ARG A 165 6.39 -4.07 11.77
N ALA A 166 7.36 -3.99 12.69
CA ALA A 166 8.21 -2.82 12.85
C ALA A 166 9.08 -2.54 11.62
N ASN A 167 9.72 -3.58 11.08
CA ASN A 167 10.57 -3.47 9.89
C ASN A 167 9.75 -3.07 8.66
N LEU A 168 8.54 -3.66 8.50
CA LEU A 168 7.65 -3.35 7.38
C LEU A 168 7.18 -1.90 7.43
N VAL A 169 6.76 -1.43 8.60
CA VAL A 169 6.29 -0.05 8.79
C VAL A 169 7.44 0.96 8.62
N CYS A 170 8.63 0.65 9.15
CA CYS A 170 9.82 1.47 8.95
C CYS A 170 10.20 1.58 7.46
N TYR A 171 10.16 0.47 6.74
CA TYR A 171 10.39 0.43 5.30
C TYR A 171 9.37 1.30 4.55
N PHE A 172 8.07 1.17 4.87
CA PHE A 172 7.02 1.98 4.22
C PHE A 172 7.12 3.46 4.57
N ALA A 173 7.48 3.81 5.80
CA ALA A 173 7.73 5.20 6.18
C ALA A 173 8.83 5.82 5.32
N THR A 174 9.94 5.09 5.17
CA THR A 174 11.08 5.54 4.36
C THR A 174 10.69 5.74 2.91
N LEU A 175 10.02 4.76 2.28
CA LEU A 175 9.59 4.89 0.88
C LEU A 175 8.57 6.01 0.70
N SER A 176 7.59 6.13 1.61
CA SER A 176 6.58 7.19 1.51
C SER A 176 7.21 8.58 1.62
N LEU A 177 8.14 8.78 2.55
CA LEU A 177 8.88 10.05 2.68
C LEU A 177 9.72 10.34 1.43
N ALA A 178 10.41 9.32 0.89
CA ALA A 178 11.22 9.47 -0.32
C ALA A 178 10.35 9.73 -1.57
N THR A 179 9.08 9.31 -1.57
CA THR A 179 8.17 9.50 -2.71
C THR A 179 7.64 10.95 -2.81
N ILE A 180 7.55 11.69 -1.68
CA ILE A 180 7.01 13.06 -1.67
C ILE A 180 7.76 13.99 -2.64
N PRO A 181 9.10 14.12 -2.57
CA PRO A 181 9.83 15.00 -3.48
C PRO A 181 9.62 14.64 -4.95
N ALA A 182 9.61 13.33 -5.26
CA ALA A 182 9.39 12.87 -6.63
C ALA A 182 7.99 13.21 -7.13
N TYR A 183 6.95 13.10 -6.28
CA TYR A 183 5.57 13.46 -6.66
C TYR A 183 5.37 14.96 -6.76
N ILE A 184 6.05 15.78 -5.93
CA ILE A 184 6.04 17.24 -6.06
C ILE A 184 6.70 17.64 -7.38
N ALA A 185 7.90 17.13 -7.67
CA ALA A 185 8.62 17.41 -8.92
C ALA A 185 7.83 16.94 -10.16
N GLY A 186 7.10 15.82 -10.05
CA GLY A 186 6.22 15.30 -11.10
C GLY A 186 4.88 16.01 -11.24
N GLY A 187 4.59 17.06 -10.44
CA GLY A 187 3.32 17.79 -10.48
C GLY A 187 2.10 16.97 -10.07
N LEU A 188 2.30 15.87 -9.36
CA LEU A 188 1.23 14.98 -8.92
C LEU A 188 0.50 15.49 -7.67
N ILE A 189 1.14 16.32 -6.85
CA ILE A 189 0.54 16.93 -5.65
C ILE A 189 -0.11 18.26 -6.03
N THR A 190 -1.32 18.18 -6.56
CA THR A 190 -2.13 19.34 -6.97
C THR A 190 -2.98 19.86 -5.81
N LYS A 191 -3.53 21.09 -5.96
CA LYS A 191 -4.52 21.64 -5.00
C LYS A 191 -5.73 20.73 -4.84
N GLU A 192 -6.16 20.08 -5.92
CA GLU A 192 -7.29 19.13 -5.90
C GLU A 192 -6.95 17.87 -5.08
N VAL A 193 -5.74 17.32 -5.25
CA VAL A 193 -5.23 16.18 -4.46
C VAL A 193 -5.20 16.52 -2.98
N ILE A 194 -4.68 17.70 -2.62
CA ILE A 194 -4.64 18.16 -1.22
C ILE A 194 -6.05 18.31 -0.66
N LYS A 195 -6.99 18.91 -1.44
CA LYS A 195 -8.40 19.06 -1.03
C LYS A 195 -9.02 17.70 -0.69
N TYR A 196 -8.90 16.71 -1.57
CA TYR A 196 -9.41 15.36 -1.32
C TYR A 196 -8.72 14.69 -0.14
N ALA A 197 -7.39 14.85 0.00
CA ALA A 197 -6.65 14.28 1.12
C ALA A 197 -7.15 14.84 2.45
N VAL A 198 -7.35 16.16 2.57
CA VAL A 198 -7.87 16.79 3.80
C VAL A 198 -9.31 16.34 4.07
N LEU A 199 -10.16 16.28 3.04
CA LEU A 199 -11.57 15.91 3.20
C LEU A 199 -11.76 14.45 3.65
N LEU A 200 -10.92 13.54 3.17
CA LEU A 200 -10.99 12.11 3.47
C LEU A 200 -10.22 11.72 4.74
N LEU A 201 -9.41 12.63 5.29
CA LEU A 201 -8.55 12.40 6.45
C LEU A 201 -9.31 11.95 7.71
N PRO A 202 -10.45 12.55 8.09
CA PRO A 202 -11.19 12.12 9.29
C PRO A 202 -11.63 10.65 9.23
N ALA A 203 -12.09 10.19 8.06
CA ALA A 203 -12.53 8.81 7.89
C ALA A 203 -11.36 7.82 8.04
N MET A 204 -10.18 8.15 7.47
CA MET A 204 -8.98 7.35 7.62
C MET A 204 -8.52 7.28 9.09
N ILE A 205 -8.52 8.40 9.81
CA ILE A 205 -8.14 8.43 11.24
C ILE A 205 -9.10 7.59 12.08
N CYS A 206 -10.42 7.79 11.91
CA CYS A 206 -11.43 7.00 12.61
C CYS A 206 -11.29 5.50 12.31
N GLY A 207 -11.08 5.15 11.04
CA GLY A 207 -10.83 3.78 10.63
C GLY A 207 -9.58 3.19 11.27
N GLY A 208 -8.45 3.92 11.22
CA GLY A 208 -7.19 3.50 11.81
C GLY A 208 -7.29 3.22 13.32
N ILE A 209 -7.90 4.14 14.07
CA ILE A 209 -8.14 3.98 15.51
C ILE A 209 -9.04 2.77 15.78
N THR A 210 -10.12 2.61 15.01
CA THR A 210 -11.03 1.46 15.11
C THR A 210 -10.27 0.16 14.83
N GLY A 211 -9.44 0.11 13.81
CA GLY A 211 -8.64 -1.04 13.45
C GLY A 211 -7.65 -1.45 14.56
N ILE A 212 -6.95 -0.48 15.14
CA ILE A 212 -6.04 -0.73 16.27
C ILE A 212 -6.79 -1.35 17.46
N LYS A 213 -7.95 -0.80 17.82
CA LYS A 213 -8.78 -1.33 18.91
C LYS A 213 -9.29 -2.75 18.63
N LEU A 214 -9.72 -3.01 17.39
CA LEU A 214 -10.22 -4.32 16.98
C LEU A 214 -9.12 -5.39 16.87
N ALA A 215 -7.85 -5.00 16.72
CA ALA A 215 -6.73 -5.93 16.60
C ALA A 215 -6.57 -6.91 17.77
N HIS A 216 -7.13 -6.58 18.92
CA HIS A 216 -7.13 -7.44 20.12
C HIS A 216 -8.33 -8.39 20.21
N ILE A 217 -9.39 -8.19 19.41
CA ILE A 217 -10.68 -8.88 19.54
C ILE A 217 -10.94 -9.80 18.34
N VAL A 218 -10.51 -9.41 17.14
CA VAL A 218 -10.84 -10.10 15.89
C VAL A 218 -9.98 -11.35 15.71
N GLN A 219 -10.61 -12.46 15.37
CA GLN A 219 -9.92 -13.70 15.00
C GLN A 219 -9.13 -13.50 13.71
N GLU A 220 -7.82 -13.65 13.81
CA GLU A 220 -6.87 -13.38 12.72
C GLU A 220 -7.18 -14.15 11.42
N GLN A 221 -7.64 -15.41 11.54
CA GLN A 221 -7.91 -16.26 10.39
C GLN A 221 -9.14 -15.81 9.58
N LEU A 222 -10.24 -15.46 10.27
CA LEU A 222 -11.46 -14.98 9.61
C LEU A 222 -11.22 -13.65 8.93
N PHE A 223 -10.53 -12.74 9.63
CA PHE A 223 -10.17 -11.44 9.09
C PHE A 223 -9.30 -11.56 7.83
N LYS A 224 -8.27 -12.39 7.85
CA LYS A 224 -7.42 -12.65 6.67
C LYS A 224 -8.23 -13.14 5.47
N LYS A 225 -9.16 -14.07 5.65
CA LYS A 225 -10.02 -14.57 4.57
C LYS A 225 -10.87 -13.45 3.96
N ILE A 226 -11.51 -12.62 4.78
CA ILE A 226 -12.35 -11.51 4.31
C ILE A 226 -11.51 -10.51 3.51
N VAL A 227 -10.35 -10.11 4.04
CA VAL A 227 -9.45 -9.18 3.33
C VAL A 227 -8.99 -9.74 1.99
N LEU A 228 -8.62 -11.03 1.93
CA LEU A 228 -8.18 -11.66 0.68
C LEU A 228 -9.29 -11.70 -0.38
N ILE A 229 -10.55 -11.95 0.02
CA ILE A 229 -11.70 -11.88 -0.88
C ILE A 229 -11.90 -10.47 -1.42
N ILE A 230 -11.88 -9.47 -0.54
CA ILE A 230 -12.00 -8.05 -0.92
C ILE A 230 -10.90 -7.66 -1.92
N LEU A 231 -9.66 -8.08 -1.66
CA LEU A 231 -8.52 -7.78 -2.53
C LEU A 231 -8.68 -8.43 -3.92
N ILE A 232 -9.13 -9.69 -4.00
CA ILE A 232 -9.36 -10.35 -5.30
C ILE A 232 -10.45 -9.61 -6.08
N VAL A 233 -11.59 -9.34 -5.45
CA VAL A 233 -12.69 -8.63 -6.11
C VAL A 233 -12.24 -7.25 -6.58
N ALA A 234 -11.63 -6.46 -5.71
CA ALA A 234 -11.14 -5.13 -6.05
C ALA A 234 -10.06 -5.16 -7.15
N GLY A 235 -9.17 -6.15 -7.13
CA GLY A 235 -8.15 -6.35 -8.16
C GLY A 235 -8.75 -6.68 -9.53
N LEU A 236 -9.71 -7.61 -9.57
CA LEU A 236 -10.43 -7.95 -10.81
C LEU A 236 -11.24 -6.77 -11.35
N MET A 237 -11.93 -6.03 -10.47
CA MET A 237 -12.63 -4.81 -10.86
C MET A 237 -11.68 -3.74 -11.42
N SER A 238 -10.50 -3.56 -10.84
CA SER A 238 -9.49 -2.64 -11.35
C SER A 238 -8.98 -3.05 -12.74
N ILE A 239 -8.76 -4.34 -12.98
CA ILE A 239 -8.39 -4.87 -14.31
C ILE A 239 -9.52 -4.60 -15.31
N ALA A 240 -10.74 -4.97 -14.98
CA ALA A 240 -11.91 -4.78 -15.85
C ALA A 240 -12.12 -3.30 -16.20
N SER A 241 -11.99 -2.40 -15.21
CA SER A 241 -12.03 -0.96 -15.43
C SER A 241 -10.87 -0.45 -16.31
N GLY A 242 -9.70 -1.08 -16.25
CA GLY A 242 -8.57 -0.76 -17.13
C GLY A 242 -8.81 -1.15 -18.59
N PHE A 243 -9.59 -2.19 -18.85
CA PHE A 243 -10.04 -2.58 -20.19
C PHE A 243 -11.28 -1.84 -20.67
N GLY A 244 -11.85 -0.93 -19.88
CA GLY A 244 -13.02 -0.13 -20.27
C GLY A 244 -14.33 -0.93 -20.27
N LEU A 245 -14.42 -2.00 -19.48
CA LEU A 245 -15.63 -2.83 -19.39
C LEU A 245 -16.77 -2.15 -18.60
N TRP A 246 -16.48 -1.01 -17.98
CA TRP A 246 -17.44 -0.05 -17.37
C TRP A 246 -16.82 1.35 -17.22
#